data_fcd94cbe6040d6e0ebd36e049987ec2f
#
_entry.id   fcd94cbe6040d6e0ebd36e049987ec2f
#
_cell.length_a   1.000
_cell.length_b   1.000
_cell.length_c   1.000
_cell.angle_alpha   90.00
_cell.angle_beta   90.00
_cell.angle_gamma   90.00
#
_symmetry.space_group_name_H-M   'P 1'
#
loop_
_entity.id
_entity.type
_entity.pdbx_description
1 polymer ?
#
loop_
_entity_poly.entity_id
_entity_poly.type
_entity_poly.pdbx_seq_one_letter_code
_entity_poly.pdbx_strand_id
1 'polypeptide(L)'
;MANYKSLIGRHWEYGVFDCYSIVRDYYALLGIDLPDYERPESFETCKSIFLSDASKLNFKEVDIDQRKPDDVLIMKIWTKEPMHGAVLLKDDMILHQKFESISCLEYFNHYYRKRTVGCFRYAA
;
A
#
# COMPACT_ATOMS: atom_id res chain seq x y z
N MET A 1 2.99 -5.51 15.12
CA MET A 1 1.95 -5.47 14.07
C MET A 1 0.67 -4.88 14.63
N ALA A 2 0.03 -4.00 13.89
CA ALA A 2 -1.18 -3.34 14.35
C ALA A 2 -2.41 -4.25 14.31
N ASN A 3 -3.43 -3.90 15.10
CA ASN A 3 -4.74 -4.56 14.98
C ASN A 3 -5.50 -3.89 13.83
N TYR A 4 -5.48 -4.52 12.67
CA TYR A 4 -5.99 -3.96 11.42
C TYR A 4 -7.44 -4.34 11.10
N LYS A 5 -8.15 -5.01 12.02
CA LYS A 5 -9.51 -5.52 11.73
C LYS A 5 -10.46 -4.42 11.29
N SER A 6 -10.33 -3.22 11.85
CA SER A 6 -11.20 -2.09 11.48
C SER A 6 -10.98 -1.58 10.06
N LEU A 7 -9.88 -1.98 9.43
CA LEU A 7 -9.55 -1.54 8.08
C LEU A 7 -10.09 -2.48 6.99
N ILE A 8 -10.63 -3.63 7.38
CA ILE A 8 -11.17 -4.63 6.46
C ILE A 8 -12.64 -4.33 6.18
N GLY A 9 -13.06 -4.46 4.92
CA GLY A 9 -14.47 -4.31 4.54
C GLY A 9 -14.89 -2.89 4.18
N ARG A 10 -13.93 -1.98 3.96
CA ARG A 10 -14.25 -0.60 3.58
C ARG A 10 -14.59 -0.52 2.09
N HIS A 11 -15.62 0.24 1.76
CA HIS A 11 -15.99 0.48 0.37
C HIS A 11 -15.02 1.45 -0.27
N TRP A 12 -14.71 1.22 -1.55
CA TRP A 12 -13.75 2.04 -2.28
C TRP A 12 -14.34 3.40 -2.63
N GLU A 13 -13.53 4.44 -2.38
CA GLU A 13 -13.84 5.81 -2.80
C GLU A 13 -12.52 6.51 -3.08
N TYR A 14 -12.30 6.87 -4.34
CA TYR A 14 -11.04 7.46 -4.77
C TYR A 14 -10.70 8.72 -3.97
N GLY A 15 -9.50 8.75 -3.40
CA GLY A 15 -9.02 9.87 -2.58
C GLY A 15 -9.47 9.83 -1.12
N VAL A 16 -10.37 8.92 -0.74
CA VAL A 16 -10.90 8.80 0.62
C VAL A 16 -10.62 7.42 1.20
N PHE A 17 -11.06 6.37 0.54
CA PHE A 17 -10.83 4.97 0.91
C PHE A 17 -10.31 4.23 -0.32
N ASP A 18 -9.02 4.32 -0.55
CA ASP A 18 -8.36 3.72 -1.70
C ASP A 18 -7.08 2.99 -1.26
N CYS A 19 -6.25 2.60 -2.21
CA CYS A 19 -5.06 1.80 -1.92
C CYS A 19 -4.02 2.56 -1.07
N TYR A 20 -3.93 3.88 -1.20
CA TYR A 20 -3.03 4.64 -0.35
C TYR A 20 -3.63 4.88 1.04
N SER A 21 -4.91 5.18 1.10
CA SER A 21 -5.59 5.47 2.37
C SER A 21 -5.48 4.30 3.35
N ILE A 22 -5.57 3.06 2.87
CA ILE A 22 -5.45 1.90 3.76
C ILE A 22 -4.03 1.74 4.29
N VAL A 23 -3.03 2.06 3.49
CA VAL A 23 -1.62 2.09 3.95
C VAL A 23 -1.44 3.17 5.00
N ARG A 24 -1.93 4.38 4.72
CA ARG A 24 -1.87 5.51 5.66
C ARG A 24 -2.53 5.15 6.99
N ASP A 25 -3.72 4.58 6.93
CA ASP A 25 -4.50 4.27 8.13
C ASP A 25 -3.89 3.10 8.92
N TYR A 26 -3.28 2.15 8.22
CA TYR A 26 -2.53 1.08 8.89
C TYR A 26 -1.36 1.67 9.70
N TYR A 27 -0.59 2.58 9.09
CA TYR A 27 0.54 3.20 9.78
C TYR A 27 0.09 4.08 10.94
N ALA A 28 -1.08 4.72 10.83
CA ALA A 28 -1.66 5.46 11.94
C ALA A 28 -1.88 4.56 13.16
N LEU A 29 -2.26 3.32 12.95
CA LEU A 29 -2.41 2.33 14.04
C LEU A 29 -1.06 1.98 14.69
N LEU A 30 0.04 2.18 13.98
CA LEU A 30 1.39 2.00 14.51
C LEU A 30 1.93 3.27 15.18
N GLY A 31 1.14 4.35 15.21
CA GLY A 31 1.58 5.64 15.74
C GLY A 31 2.39 6.45 14.76
N ILE A 32 2.37 6.11 13.48
CA ILE A 32 3.12 6.79 12.44
C ILE A 32 2.15 7.56 11.55
N ASP A 33 2.31 8.88 11.48
CA ASP A 33 1.42 9.76 10.77
C ASP A 33 1.95 10.02 9.36
N LEU A 34 1.36 9.35 8.37
CA LEU A 34 1.70 9.56 6.97
C LEU A 34 0.81 10.66 6.39
N PRO A 35 1.39 11.58 5.59
CA PRO A 35 0.59 12.64 4.98
C PRO A 35 -0.37 12.08 3.94
N ASP A 36 -1.50 12.72 3.80
CA ASP A 36 -2.33 12.47 2.63
C ASP A 36 -1.82 13.32 1.48
N TYR A 37 -2.18 12.98 0.25
CA TYR A 37 -1.81 13.75 -0.91
C TYR A 37 -2.98 13.80 -1.88
N GLU A 38 -3.01 14.88 -2.67
CA GLU A 38 -4.05 15.06 -3.67
C GLU A 38 -3.80 14.09 -4.83
N ARG A 39 -4.80 13.26 -5.14
CA ARG A 39 -4.70 12.34 -6.28
C ARG A 39 -4.99 13.10 -7.56
N PRO A 40 -4.33 12.75 -8.69
CA PRO A 40 -4.71 13.31 -9.96
C PRO A 40 -6.15 12.92 -10.32
N GLU A 41 -6.74 13.70 -11.21
CA GLU A 41 -8.13 13.48 -11.62
C GLU A 41 -8.34 12.09 -12.23
N SER A 42 -7.36 11.60 -12.99
CA SER A 42 -7.42 10.28 -13.60
C SER A 42 -6.74 9.24 -12.71
N PHE A 43 -7.48 8.23 -12.31
CA PHE A 43 -6.97 7.08 -11.57
C PHE A 43 -5.81 6.39 -12.33
N GLU A 44 -5.92 6.29 -13.66
CA GLU A 44 -4.94 5.56 -14.48
C GLU A 44 -3.57 6.21 -14.49
N THR A 45 -3.49 7.52 -14.28
CA THR A 45 -2.22 8.27 -14.28
C THR A 45 -1.69 8.53 -12.87
N CYS A 46 -2.39 8.08 -11.85
CA CYS A 46 -1.95 8.23 -10.47
C CYS A 46 -0.75 7.34 -10.20
N LYS A 47 0.32 7.92 -9.67
CA LYS A 47 1.53 7.19 -9.29
C LYS A 47 1.68 7.17 -7.77
N SER A 48 2.19 6.07 -7.23
CA SER A 48 2.39 5.97 -5.80
C SER A 48 3.38 7.01 -5.28
N ILE A 49 3.01 7.66 -4.18
CA ILE A 49 3.88 8.62 -3.48
C ILE A 49 5.18 7.95 -2.98
N PHE A 50 5.15 6.63 -2.70
CA PHE A 50 6.34 5.91 -2.25
C PHE A 50 7.41 5.83 -3.33
N LEU A 51 7.03 5.82 -4.60
CA LEU A 51 8.01 5.77 -5.69
C LEU A 51 8.73 7.10 -5.90
N SER A 52 8.08 8.21 -5.54
CA SER A 52 8.68 9.54 -5.71
C SER A 52 9.28 10.10 -4.43
N ASP A 53 8.66 9.83 -3.29
CA ASP A 53 8.92 10.53 -2.03
C ASP A 53 9.23 9.60 -0.85
N ALA A 54 9.65 8.35 -1.10
CA ALA A 54 9.88 7.39 -0.01
C ALA A 54 10.78 7.94 1.10
N SER A 55 11.91 8.54 0.72
CA SER A 55 12.85 9.08 1.71
C SER A 55 12.26 10.22 2.54
N LYS A 56 11.42 11.04 1.95
CA LYS A 56 10.73 12.12 2.67
C LYS A 56 9.72 11.59 3.66
N LEU A 57 9.22 10.38 3.44
CA LEU A 57 8.28 9.71 4.33
C LEU A 57 9.00 8.82 5.36
N ASN A 58 10.33 8.85 5.38
CA ASN A 58 11.18 8.00 6.22
C ASN A 58 11.09 6.51 5.86
N PHE A 59 10.84 6.20 4.60
CA PHE A 59 10.88 4.85 4.07
C PHE A 59 12.12 4.65 3.23
N LYS A 60 12.64 3.43 3.27
CA LYS A 60 13.73 3.02 2.36
C LYS A 60 13.27 1.82 1.55
N GLU A 61 13.75 1.73 0.33
CA GLU A 61 13.47 0.57 -0.50
C GLU A 61 14.31 -0.62 -0.02
N VAL A 62 13.69 -1.80 0.03
CA VAL A 62 14.35 -3.05 0.37
C VAL A 62 14.06 -4.07 -0.72
N ASP A 63 14.93 -5.08 -0.83
CA ASP A 63 14.74 -6.17 -1.78
C ASP A 63 13.48 -6.94 -1.39
N ILE A 64 12.67 -7.34 -2.37
CA ILE A 64 11.44 -8.09 -2.13
C ILE A 64 11.73 -9.42 -1.41
N ASP A 65 12.90 -10.00 -1.64
CA ASP A 65 13.30 -11.24 -0.97
C ASP A 65 13.63 -11.02 0.51
N GLN A 66 13.81 -9.78 0.92
CA GLN A 66 14.06 -9.40 2.31
C GLN A 66 12.82 -8.80 2.98
N ARG A 67 11.66 -8.93 2.36
CA ARG A 67 10.43 -8.35 2.87
C ARG A 67 10.06 -8.86 4.25
N LYS A 68 9.45 -7.99 5.05
CA LYS A 68 9.00 -8.28 6.41
C LYS A 68 7.62 -7.71 6.66
N PRO A 69 6.88 -8.23 7.66
CA PRO A 69 5.61 -7.61 8.06
C PRO A 69 5.76 -6.11 8.29
N ASP A 70 4.71 -5.38 7.95
CA ASP A 70 4.60 -3.92 7.94
C ASP A 70 5.25 -3.24 6.73
N ASP A 71 6.00 -3.95 5.90
CA ASP A 71 6.52 -3.35 4.66
C ASP A 71 5.37 -2.96 3.72
N VAL A 72 5.60 -1.90 2.95
CA VAL A 72 4.65 -1.45 1.93
C VAL A 72 5.10 -1.97 0.58
N LEU A 73 4.19 -2.66 -0.11
CA LEU A 73 4.43 -3.19 -1.44
C LEU A 73 3.71 -2.30 -2.46
N ILE A 74 4.43 -1.87 -3.48
CA ILE A 74 3.86 -1.06 -4.55
C ILE A 74 3.76 -1.90 -5.81
N MET A 75 2.57 -1.95 -6.38
CA MET A 75 2.24 -2.82 -7.51
C MET A 75 1.62 -2.03 -8.66
N LYS A 76 1.76 -2.58 -9.85
CA LYS A 76 1.06 -2.08 -11.03
C LYS A 76 -0.10 -3.01 -11.33
N ILE A 77 -1.32 -2.58 -10.99
CA ILE A 77 -2.54 -3.37 -11.19
C ILE A 77 -3.56 -2.50 -11.91
N TRP A 78 -3.88 -2.86 -13.16
CA TRP A 78 -4.91 -2.21 -13.98
C TRP A 78 -4.71 -0.73 -14.23
N THR A 79 -3.50 -0.21 -14.06
CA THR A 79 -3.19 1.19 -14.27
C THR A 79 -1.96 1.34 -15.16
N LYS A 80 -1.79 2.52 -15.76
CA LYS A 80 -0.60 2.83 -16.55
C LYS A 80 0.61 3.03 -15.66
N GLU A 81 0.40 3.60 -14.47
CA GLU A 81 1.46 3.87 -13.51
C GLU A 81 1.33 2.94 -12.30
N PRO A 82 2.44 2.56 -11.66
CA PRO A 82 2.39 1.77 -10.44
C PRO A 82 1.84 2.64 -9.30
N MET A 83 0.61 2.38 -8.89
CA MET A 83 -0.02 3.15 -7.82
C MET A 83 -0.56 2.32 -6.68
N HIS A 84 -0.79 1.02 -6.91
CA HIS A 84 -1.44 0.18 -5.91
C HIS A 84 -0.50 -0.11 -4.74
N GLY A 85 -0.91 0.26 -3.53
CA GLY A 85 -0.17 -0.02 -2.31
C GLY A 85 -0.83 -1.13 -1.51
N ALA A 86 -0.01 -1.97 -0.88
CA ALA A 86 -0.46 -3.02 0.02
C ALA A 86 0.47 -3.06 1.22
N VAL A 87 -0.05 -3.44 2.39
CA VAL A 87 0.77 -3.65 3.57
C VAL A 87 1.00 -5.16 3.73
N LEU A 88 2.27 -5.55 3.80
CA LEU A 88 2.62 -6.94 4.05
C LEU A 88 2.40 -7.27 5.52
N LEU A 89 1.76 -8.38 5.78
CA LEU A 89 1.52 -8.91 7.12
C LEU A 89 2.24 -10.24 7.28
N LYS A 90 2.15 -10.84 8.46
CA LYS A 90 2.76 -12.15 8.70
C LYS A 90 2.16 -13.20 7.76
N ASP A 91 2.89 -14.29 7.53
CA ASP A 91 2.49 -15.41 6.67
C ASP A 91 2.24 -15.00 5.22
N ASP A 92 2.95 -13.97 4.75
CA ASP A 92 2.80 -13.43 3.39
C ASP A 92 1.36 -13.06 3.03
N MET A 93 0.60 -12.58 4.00
CA MET A 93 -0.71 -11.98 3.74
C MET A 93 -0.52 -10.50 3.43
N ILE A 94 -1.40 -9.94 2.62
CA ILE A 94 -1.40 -8.51 2.32
C ILE A 94 -2.76 -7.89 2.66
N LEU A 95 -2.70 -6.69 3.23
CA LEU A 95 -3.87 -5.85 3.46
C LEU A 95 -3.88 -4.79 2.38
N HIS A 96 -4.93 -4.74 1.58
CA HIS A 96 -5.00 -3.79 0.50
C HIS A 96 -6.44 -3.50 0.06
N GLN A 97 -6.59 -2.49 -0.80
CA GLN A 97 -7.88 -2.14 -1.36
C GLN A 97 -7.70 -1.82 -2.85
N LYS A 98 -8.10 -2.76 -3.69
CA LYS A 98 -8.02 -2.61 -5.15
C LYS A 98 -9.10 -1.65 -5.65
N PHE A 99 -8.91 -1.16 -6.88
CA PHE A 99 -9.85 -0.27 -7.55
C PHE A 99 -11.27 -0.81 -7.49
N GLU A 100 -12.20 0.02 -7.02
CA GLU A 100 -13.63 -0.29 -6.89
C GLU A 100 -13.92 -1.58 -6.12
N SER A 101 -13.01 -1.99 -5.24
CA SER A 101 -13.15 -3.20 -4.44
C SER A 101 -13.17 -2.89 -2.96
N ILE A 102 -13.73 -3.80 -2.18
CA ILE A 102 -13.72 -3.71 -0.72
C ILE A 102 -12.32 -4.05 -0.21
N SER A 103 -11.85 -3.33 0.80
CA SER A 103 -10.57 -3.63 1.44
C SER A 103 -10.59 -5.03 2.04
N CYS A 104 -9.49 -5.77 1.89
CA CYS A 104 -9.46 -7.17 2.26
C CYS A 104 -8.04 -7.67 2.56
N LEU A 105 -7.98 -8.89 3.06
CA LEU A 105 -6.74 -9.64 3.19
C LEU A 105 -6.66 -10.65 2.06
N GLU A 106 -5.48 -10.76 1.44
CA GLU A 106 -5.21 -11.79 0.45
C GLU A 106 -3.80 -12.32 0.63
N TYR A 107 -3.55 -13.53 0.15
CA TYR A 107 -2.20 -14.08 0.12
C TYR A 107 -1.38 -13.36 -0.95
N PHE A 108 -0.12 -13.05 -0.63
CA PHE A 108 0.81 -12.46 -1.59
C PHE A 108 1.29 -13.53 -2.56
N ASN A 109 0.42 -13.88 -3.49
CA ASN A 109 0.63 -14.94 -4.47
C ASN A 109 1.43 -14.48 -5.68
N HIS A 110 1.63 -15.38 -6.63
CA HIS A 110 2.40 -15.09 -7.84
C HIS A 110 1.82 -13.91 -8.64
N TYR A 111 0.50 -13.78 -8.71
CA TYR A 111 -0.14 -12.68 -9.41
C TYR A 111 0.33 -11.33 -8.87
N TYR A 112 0.34 -11.17 -7.56
CA TYR A 112 0.77 -9.93 -6.90
C TYR A 112 2.29 -9.77 -6.93
N ARG A 113 3.05 -10.84 -6.70
CA ARG A 113 4.52 -10.80 -6.75
C ARG A 113 5.02 -10.30 -8.10
N LYS A 114 4.45 -10.82 -9.16
CA LYS A 114 4.82 -10.49 -10.54
C LYS A 114 4.56 -9.01 -10.84
N ARG A 115 3.59 -8.40 -10.19
CA ARG A 115 3.20 -7.00 -10.41
C ARG A 115 3.83 -6.02 -9.44
N THR A 116 4.59 -6.51 -8.47
CA THR A 116 5.25 -5.65 -7.47
C THR A 116 6.48 -5.00 -8.10
N VAL A 117 6.54 -3.67 -7.98
CA VAL A 117 7.65 -2.87 -8.50
C VAL A 117 8.55 -2.32 -7.40
N GLY A 118 8.13 -2.39 -6.14
CA GLY A 118 8.94 -1.91 -5.03
C GLY A 118 8.43 -2.41 -3.70
N CYS A 119 9.35 -2.52 -2.73
CA CYS A 119 9.06 -2.89 -1.35
C CYS A 119 9.72 -1.84 -0.47
N PHE A 120 8.97 -1.22 0.43
CA PHE A 120 9.44 -0.07 1.20
C PHE A 120 9.25 -0.32 2.68
N ARG A 121 10.27 0.02 3.47
CA ARG A 121 10.26 -0.18 4.93
C ARG A 121 10.44 1.13 5.65
N TYR A 122 9.60 1.36 6.67
CA TYR A 122 9.74 2.53 7.53
C TYR A 122 11.05 2.40 8.32
N ALA A 123 11.85 3.48 8.30
CA ALA A 123 13.22 3.44 8.84
C ALA A 123 13.56 4.64 9.72
N ALA A 124 12.55 5.30 10.28
CA ALA A 124 12.79 6.44 11.17
C ALA A 124 13.27 6.02 12.55
#